data_28a086aad44669fbe209841033c53529
#
_entry.id   28a086aad44669fbe209841033c53529
#
_cell.length_a   1.000
_cell.length_b   1.000
_cell.length_c   1.000
_cell.angle_alpha   90.00
_cell.angle_beta   90.00
_cell.angle_gamma   90.00
#
_symmetry.space_group_name_H-M   'P 1'
#
loop_
_entity.id
_entity.type
_entity.pdbx_description
1 polymer ?
#
loop_
_entity_poly.entity_id
_entity_poly.type
_entity_poly.pdbx_seq_one_letter_code
_entity_poly.pdbx_strand_id
1 'polypeptide(L)'
;MNSVILMGRLTKDPEITEGKDDFIVARYTLAVDRPFKNRDGEREADFIRCQAFGKAAEFAETYLEKGMMIAIKGQIRTGSYENKSGDTVYTTDVNVEQHFFTGSSAKEDKKEETKRRSRR
;
A
#
# COMPACT_ATOMS: atom_id res chain seq x y z
N MET A 1 -12.20 1.23 19.17
CA MET A 1 -11.19 0.38 18.51
C MET A 1 -11.17 0.71 17.03
N ASN A 2 -10.00 0.95 16.47
CA ASN A 2 -9.84 1.29 15.06
C ASN A 2 -8.60 0.56 14.55
N SER A 3 -8.79 -0.58 13.91
CA SER A 3 -7.71 -1.43 13.45
C SER A 3 -8.10 -2.07 12.13
N VAL A 4 -7.22 -1.96 11.15
CA VAL A 4 -7.42 -2.48 9.80
C VAL A 4 -6.24 -3.37 9.43
N ILE A 5 -6.53 -4.54 8.90
CA ILE A 5 -5.53 -5.45 8.36
C ILE A 5 -5.92 -5.73 6.91
N LEU A 6 -4.99 -5.43 5.99
CA LEU A 6 -5.23 -5.60 4.56
C LEU A 6 -4.05 -6.31 3.92
N MET A 7 -4.34 -7.09 2.90
CA MET A 7 -3.31 -7.68 2.05
C MET A 7 -3.69 -7.40 0.59
N GLY A 8 -2.77 -6.81 -0.14
CA GLY A 8 -3.02 -6.44 -1.52
C GLY A 8 -1.74 -6.07 -2.25
N ARG A 9 -1.90 -5.70 -3.52
CA ARG A 9 -0.77 -5.31 -4.38
C ARG A 9 -0.73 -3.80 -4.55
N LEU A 10 0.47 -3.24 -4.54
CA LEU A 10 0.64 -1.84 -4.87
C LEU A 10 0.29 -1.61 -6.34
N THR A 11 -0.53 -0.60 -6.59
CA THR A 11 -0.93 -0.25 -7.96
C THR A 11 0.11 0.60 -8.67
N LYS A 12 0.95 1.29 -7.90
CA LYS A 12 2.05 2.13 -8.37
C LYS A 12 3.16 2.13 -7.32
N ASP A 13 4.33 2.63 -7.69
CA ASP A 13 5.38 2.87 -6.71
C ASP A 13 4.89 3.88 -5.67
N PRO A 14 5.31 3.76 -4.40
CA PRO A 14 4.93 4.74 -3.39
C PRO A 14 5.38 6.15 -3.75
N GLU A 15 4.51 7.10 -3.51
CA GLU A 15 4.79 8.51 -3.69
C GLU A 15 5.36 9.07 -2.39
N ILE A 16 6.60 9.54 -2.44
CA ILE A 16 7.31 9.98 -1.25
C ILE A 16 7.35 11.50 -1.21
N THR A 17 6.91 12.06 -0.09
CA THR A 17 6.95 13.50 0.15
C THR A 17 7.75 13.77 1.41
N GLU A 18 8.73 14.67 1.32
CA GLU A 18 9.49 15.10 2.47
C GLU A 18 8.92 16.41 3.01
N GLY A 19 8.68 16.43 4.30
CA GLY A 19 8.24 17.62 5.00
C GLY A 19 9.37 18.27 5.78
N LYS A 20 9.02 19.13 6.73
CA LYS A 20 9.98 19.79 7.61
C LYS A 20 10.64 18.75 8.54
N ASP A 21 11.88 19.00 8.91
CA ASP A 21 12.63 18.18 9.87
C ASP A 21 12.84 16.73 9.41
N ASP A 22 13.04 16.55 8.10
CA ASP A 22 13.25 15.23 7.47
C ASP A 22 12.11 14.25 7.70
N PHE A 23 10.91 14.78 8.00
CA PHE A 23 9.72 13.96 8.15
C PHE A 23 9.21 13.49 6.80
N ILE A 24 9.10 12.19 6.63
CA ILE A 24 8.73 11.55 5.36
C ILE A 24 7.29 11.02 5.43
N VAL A 25 6.56 11.22 4.34
CA VAL A 25 5.23 10.63 4.15
C VAL A 25 5.26 9.82 2.87
N ALA A 26 4.81 8.57 2.96
CA ALA A 26 4.66 7.71 1.79
C ALA A 26 3.17 7.48 1.53
N ARG A 27 2.75 7.65 0.28
CA ARG A 27 1.37 7.40 -0.14
C ARG A 27 1.35 6.39 -1.25
N TYR A 28 0.47 5.41 -1.14
CA TYR A 28 0.29 4.40 -2.16
C TYR A 28 -1.13 3.83 -2.08
N THR A 29 -1.53 3.13 -3.13
CA THR A 29 -2.84 2.50 -3.20
C THR A 29 -2.65 1.00 -3.30
N LEU A 30 -3.38 0.25 -2.46
CA LEU A 30 -3.40 -1.21 -2.52
C LEU A 30 -4.65 -1.67 -3.25
N ALA A 31 -4.47 -2.61 -4.18
CA ALA A 31 -5.57 -3.33 -4.80
C ALA A 31 -5.80 -4.60 -3.98
N VAL A 32 -6.90 -4.63 -3.26
CA VAL A 32 -7.28 -5.75 -2.40
C VAL A 32 -8.38 -6.54 -3.09
N ASP A 33 -8.08 -7.77 -3.48
CA ASP A 33 -9.05 -8.61 -4.18
C ASP A 33 -10.23 -8.96 -3.28
N ARG A 34 -11.43 -8.87 -3.84
CA ARG A 34 -12.63 -9.36 -3.16
C ARG A 34 -12.62 -10.89 -3.19
N PRO A 35 -13.13 -11.56 -2.15
CA PRO A 35 -13.08 -13.02 -2.07
C PRO A 35 -13.96 -13.73 -3.10
N PHE A 36 -14.93 -13.03 -3.70
CA PHE A 36 -15.88 -13.63 -4.62
C PHE A 36 -15.80 -12.99 -6.00
N LYS A 37 -16.03 -13.79 -7.04
CA LYS A 37 -16.16 -13.32 -8.40
C LYS A 37 -17.51 -12.66 -8.59
N ASN A 38 -17.59 -11.66 -9.49
CA ASN A 38 -18.86 -11.03 -9.85
C ASN A 38 -19.69 -11.94 -10.78
N ARG A 39 -20.84 -11.43 -11.21
CA ARG A 39 -21.76 -12.19 -12.09
C ARG A 39 -21.11 -12.63 -13.40
N ASP A 40 -20.17 -11.85 -13.90
CA ASP A 40 -19.47 -12.13 -15.15
C ASP A 40 -18.26 -13.06 -14.98
N GLY A 41 -18.04 -13.58 -13.76
CA GLY A 41 -16.93 -14.46 -13.46
C GLY A 41 -15.62 -13.72 -13.24
N GLU A 42 -15.64 -12.39 -13.20
CA GLU A 42 -14.47 -11.58 -12.99
C GLU A 42 -14.28 -11.24 -11.51
N ARG A 43 -13.03 -11.21 -11.07
CA ARG A 43 -12.70 -10.82 -9.69
C ARG A 43 -12.52 -9.31 -9.63
N GLU A 44 -13.25 -8.70 -8.74
CA GLU A 44 -13.13 -7.27 -8.47
C GLU A 44 -12.14 -7.02 -7.35
N ALA A 45 -11.58 -5.83 -7.33
CA ALA A 45 -10.67 -5.39 -6.29
C ALA A 45 -11.15 -4.07 -5.71
N ASP A 46 -10.88 -3.89 -4.43
CA ASP A 46 -11.07 -2.60 -3.76
C ASP A 46 -9.74 -1.87 -3.76
N PHE A 47 -9.77 -0.60 -4.18
CA PHE A 47 -8.57 0.23 -4.23
C PHE A 47 -8.55 1.12 -2.98
N ILE A 48 -7.60 0.84 -2.11
CA ILE A 48 -7.55 1.46 -0.79
C ILE A 48 -6.32 2.34 -0.68
N ARG A 49 -6.54 3.63 -0.43
CA ARG A 49 -5.43 4.58 -0.26
C ARG A 49 -4.82 4.42 1.10
N CYS A 50 -3.49 4.32 1.11
CA CYS A 50 -2.70 4.14 2.31
C CYS A 50 -1.68 5.26 2.43
N GLN A 51 -1.39 5.65 3.66
CA GLN A 51 -0.31 6.57 3.93
C GLN A 51 0.46 6.10 5.15
N ALA A 52 1.77 6.31 5.09
CA ALA A 52 2.69 5.94 6.15
C ALA A 52 3.54 7.15 6.49
N PHE A 53 3.92 7.26 7.75
CA PHE A 53 4.68 8.39 8.26
C PHE A 53 5.95 7.91 8.96
N GLY A 54 7.00 8.73 8.94
CA GLY A 54 8.22 8.46 9.66
C GLY A 54 8.89 7.16 9.26
N LYS A 55 9.14 6.27 10.21
CA LYS A 55 9.82 5.00 9.97
C LYS A 55 9.05 4.09 9.01
N ALA A 56 7.72 4.08 9.10
CA ALA A 56 6.90 3.30 8.18
C ALA A 56 7.01 3.83 6.75
N ALA A 57 7.14 5.15 6.60
CA ALA A 57 7.36 5.77 5.29
C ALA A 57 8.75 5.44 4.74
N GLU A 58 9.77 5.46 5.58
CA GLU A 58 11.13 5.07 5.19
C GLU A 58 11.16 3.63 4.71
N PHE A 59 10.45 2.75 5.39
CA PHE A 59 10.33 1.35 4.98
C PHE A 59 9.69 1.26 3.60
N ALA A 60 8.60 1.99 3.36
CA ALA A 60 7.92 2.00 2.08
C ALA A 60 8.84 2.49 0.96
N GLU A 61 9.58 3.58 1.20
CA GLU A 61 10.53 4.11 0.23
C GLU A 61 11.60 3.09 -0.14
N THR A 62 12.11 2.38 0.85
CA THR A 62 13.21 1.44 0.67
C THR A 62 12.78 0.13 0.01
N TYR A 63 11.65 -0.41 0.39
CA TYR A 63 11.29 -1.79 0.05
C TYR A 63 10.08 -1.96 -0.84
N LEU A 64 9.16 -1.00 -0.91
CA LEU A 64 7.92 -1.17 -1.65
C LEU A 64 8.02 -0.69 -3.09
N GLU A 65 7.40 -1.43 -3.99
CA GLU A 65 7.32 -1.06 -5.40
C GLU A 65 6.02 -1.56 -6.03
N LYS A 66 5.69 -1.00 -7.18
CA LYS A 66 4.51 -1.38 -7.97
C LYS A 66 4.43 -2.89 -8.18
N GLY A 67 3.25 -3.45 -7.98
CA GLY A 67 2.97 -4.87 -8.20
C GLY A 67 3.29 -5.79 -7.04
N MET A 68 3.96 -5.28 -6.03
CA MET A 68 4.36 -6.05 -4.86
C MET A 68 3.16 -6.36 -3.97
N MET A 69 3.04 -7.62 -3.55
CA MET A 69 2.02 -8.04 -2.58
C MET A 69 2.54 -7.81 -1.17
N ILE A 70 1.78 -7.07 -0.37
CA ILE A 70 2.14 -6.81 1.02
C ILE A 70 0.90 -6.94 1.91
N ALA A 71 1.13 -7.16 3.19
CA ALA A 71 0.09 -7.03 4.20
C ALA A 71 0.42 -5.81 5.05
N ILE A 72 -0.60 -5.11 5.49
CA ILE A 72 -0.44 -3.94 6.35
C ILE A 72 -1.37 -4.02 7.54
N LYS A 73 -0.96 -3.35 8.60
CA LYS A 73 -1.82 -3.09 9.76
C LYS A 73 -1.83 -1.59 10.00
N GLY A 74 -3.00 -1.04 10.23
CA GLY A 74 -3.13 0.38 10.46
C GLY A 74 -4.49 0.77 11.00
N GLN A 75 -4.82 2.04 10.86
CA GLN A 75 -6.07 2.63 11.32
C GLN A 75 -6.72 3.40 10.18
N ILE A 76 -8.05 3.43 10.17
CA ILE A 76 -8.79 4.27 9.24
C ILE A 76 -8.73 5.71 9.72
N ARG A 77 -8.42 6.63 8.80
CA ARG A 77 -8.46 8.07 9.07
C ARG A 77 -9.34 8.75 8.04
N THR A 78 -10.20 9.62 8.53
CA THR A 78 -11.02 10.43 7.66
C THR A 78 -10.58 11.88 7.73
N GLY A 79 -10.80 12.60 6.64
CA GLY A 79 -10.45 14.01 6.55
C GLY A 79 -11.32 14.69 5.53
N SER A 80 -11.04 15.97 5.31
CA SER A 80 -11.73 16.72 4.27
C SER A 80 -10.86 17.88 3.81
N TYR A 81 -11.11 18.31 2.57
CA TYR A 81 -10.48 19.52 2.02
C TYR A 81 -11.44 20.17 1.04
N GLU A 82 -11.22 21.46 0.77
CA GLU A 82 -11.96 22.16 -0.26
C GLU A 82 -11.24 22.03 -1.60
N ASN A 83 -11.99 21.68 -2.64
CA ASN A 83 -11.44 21.63 -3.98
C ASN A 83 -11.47 23.04 -4.62
N LYS A 84 -10.99 23.14 -5.84
CA LYS A 84 -10.91 24.42 -6.57
C LYS A 84 -12.28 25.05 -6.83
N SER A 85 -13.34 24.23 -6.83
CA SER A 85 -14.71 24.71 -7.03
C SER A 85 -15.40 25.14 -5.72
N GLY A 86 -14.71 25.08 -4.58
CA GLY A 86 -15.25 25.44 -3.28
C GLY A 86 -16.06 24.33 -2.61
N ASP A 87 -16.14 23.14 -3.21
CA ASP A 87 -16.85 22.02 -2.64
C ASP A 87 -15.97 21.28 -1.63
N THR A 88 -16.60 20.74 -0.58
CA THR A 88 -15.89 19.93 0.42
C THR A 88 -15.77 18.51 -0.07
N VAL A 89 -14.54 18.01 -0.12
CA VAL A 89 -14.24 16.62 -0.51
C VAL A 89 -13.83 15.86 0.74
N TYR A 90 -14.52 14.76 1.02
CA TYR A 90 -14.21 13.91 2.16
C TYR A 90 -13.28 12.79 1.74
N THR A 91 -12.33 12.47 2.61
CA THR A 91 -11.33 11.43 2.35
C THR A 91 -11.39 10.35 3.40
N THR A 92 -11.07 9.13 2.98
CA THR A 92 -10.94 7.97 3.87
C THR A 92 -9.66 7.25 3.47
N ASP A 93 -8.71 7.21 4.38
CA ASP A 93 -7.41 6.62 4.13
C ASP A 93 -7.04 5.65 5.26
N VAL A 94 -6.10 4.77 5.00
CA VAL A 94 -5.54 3.91 6.03
C VAL A 94 -4.17 4.46 6.40
N ASN A 95 -4.00 4.84 7.67
CA ASN A 95 -2.68 5.19 8.22
C ASN A 95 -1.99 3.90 8.59
N VAL A 96 -0.91 3.59 7.91
CA VAL A 96 -0.20 2.33 8.06
C VAL A 96 0.78 2.40 9.23
N GLU A 97 0.62 1.49 10.16
CA GLU A 97 1.51 1.36 11.32
C GLU A 97 2.63 0.36 11.06
N GLN A 98 2.30 -0.73 10.38
CA GLN A 98 3.24 -1.83 10.12
C GLN A 98 3.04 -2.40 8.73
N HIS A 99 4.16 -2.79 8.12
CA HIS A 99 4.17 -3.51 6.85
C HIS A 99 4.69 -4.92 7.09
N PHE A 100 4.13 -5.89 6.35
CA PHE A 100 4.54 -7.29 6.43
C PHE A 100 4.77 -7.80 5.01
N PHE A 101 5.91 -8.44 4.79
CA PHE A 101 6.17 -9.11 3.52
C PHE A 101 5.37 -10.42 3.46
N THR A 102 4.83 -10.70 2.30
CA THR A 102 4.05 -11.92 2.08
C THR A 102 4.85 -13.00 1.35
N GLY A 103 6.10 -12.72 1.05
CA GLY A 103 6.96 -13.62 0.31
C GLY A 103 6.78 -13.59 -1.21
N SER A 104 5.91 -12.72 -1.72
CA SER A 104 5.65 -12.61 -3.16
C SER A 104 5.93 -11.23 -3.72
N SER A 105 7.06 -10.62 -3.32
CA SER A 105 7.52 -9.39 -3.93
C SER A 105 8.27 -9.70 -5.22
N ALA A 106 8.20 -8.79 -6.20
CA ALA A 106 8.92 -8.94 -7.45
C ALA A 106 10.43 -9.07 -7.23
N LYS A 107 10.98 -8.35 -6.23
CA LYS A 107 12.40 -8.42 -5.88
C LYS A 107 12.78 -9.74 -5.25
N GLU A 108 11.93 -10.26 -4.36
CA GLU A 108 12.18 -11.54 -3.69
C GLU A 108 12.05 -12.70 -4.64
N ASP A 109 11.07 -12.69 -5.53
CA ASP A 109 10.89 -13.71 -6.55
C ASP A 109 12.14 -13.81 -7.44
N LYS A 110 12.71 -12.69 -7.85
CA LYS A 110 13.95 -12.66 -8.61
C LYS A 110 15.12 -13.22 -7.83
N LYS A 111 15.23 -12.89 -6.55
CA LYS A 111 16.30 -13.42 -5.69
C LYS A 111 16.19 -14.92 -5.51
N GLU A 112 14.96 -15.41 -5.30
CA GLU A 112 14.72 -16.84 -5.16
C GLU A 112 15.02 -17.60 -6.44
N GLU A 113 14.63 -17.09 -7.59
CA GLU A 113 14.97 -17.68 -8.88
C GLU A 113 16.48 -17.76 -9.07
N THR A 114 17.19 -16.71 -8.73
CA THR A 114 18.65 -16.67 -8.83
C THR A 114 19.28 -17.72 -7.91
N LYS A 115 18.78 -17.85 -6.70
CA LYS A 115 19.25 -18.87 -5.75
C LYS A 115 18.98 -20.28 -6.25
N ARG A 116 17.79 -20.51 -6.80
CA ARG A 116 17.44 -21.82 -7.37
C ARG A 116 18.33 -22.19 -8.55
N ARG A 117 18.62 -21.23 -9.44
CA ARG A 117 19.52 -21.43 -10.57
C ARG A 117 20.94 -21.73 -10.13
N SER A 118 21.42 -21.06 -9.09
CA SER A 118 22.79 -21.28 -8.60
C SER A 118 22.96 -22.59 -7.83
N ARG A 119 21.88 -23.23 -7.39
CA ARG A 119 21.90 -24.54 -6.72
C ARG A 119 21.87 -25.72 -7.68
N ARG A 120 21.64 -25.47 -8.93
CA ARG A 120 21.67 -26.49 -9.98
C ARG A 120 23.04 -26.53 -10.63
#